data_cb247a34997fe13c31dab22d61ae15db
#
_entry.id   cb247a34997fe13c31dab22d61ae15db
#
_cell.length_a   1.000
_cell.length_b   1.000
_cell.length_c   1.000
_cell.angle_alpha   90.00
_cell.angle_beta   90.00
_cell.angle_gamma   90.00
#
_symmetry.space_group_name_H-M   'P 1'
#
loop_
_entity.id
_entity.type
_entity.pdbx_description
1 polymer ?
#
loop_
_entity_poly.entity_id
_entity_poly.type
_entity_poly.pdbx_seq_one_letter_code
_entity_poly.pdbx_strand_id
1 'polypeptide(L)'
;MSGIRYGFRLGFHALPPKSATRNKKSAEGLPAIVEEYLNHEVTLGRVAGPFSFPPLPDLHISSFGVIPKSGQPGKWRLIIDLSALEGRSVNDGIDPDNFSLQYIKVDDVITMVGRLGVGALMAKFDVLSAFRNVPIHPADRHLLGMKWRGNYYVDLALPFGLRSAPFIFDSIASLVEWILRHNYHVSSLLHYLDDFITAGPPESPVCSYNLATAINVCSYLGLPLHPDKCEGPSSSLVILGIELDSVTQTARLPETKLSQLRALLDHWANRQWCRRSELESLIGHLHHAAKVVWPGRTFIRRMINLLSCFRDRNHPIRLNLEFRLDLTWWRQFLLSWNGVSFWLYPGLSQPASV
;
A
#
# COMPACT_ATOMS: atom_id res chain seq x y z
N MET A 1 0.61 -15.53 -18.51
CA MET A 1 1.64 -15.38 -19.60
C MET A 1 1.23 -14.35 -20.66
N SER A 2 -0.03 -14.31 -21.13
CA SER A 2 -0.47 -13.35 -22.16
C SER A 2 -0.27 -11.87 -21.74
N GLY A 3 -0.54 -11.53 -20.48
CA GLY A 3 -0.38 -10.17 -19.97
C GLY A 3 1.06 -9.64 -20.05
N ILE A 4 2.05 -10.47 -19.78
CA ILE A 4 3.47 -10.08 -19.88
C ILE A 4 3.85 -9.78 -21.33
N ARG A 5 3.32 -10.54 -22.28
CA ARG A 5 3.66 -10.42 -23.70
C ARG A 5 2.89 -9.32 -24.44
N TYR A 6 1.62 -9.13 -24.10
CA TYR A 6 0.71 -8.25 -24.87
C TYR A 6 0.14 -7.09 -24.05
N GLY A 7 0.51 -6.95 -22.79
CA GLY A 7 -0.09 -6.06 -21.81
C GLY A 7 -1.26 -6.72 -21.07
N PHE A 8 -1.56 -6.20 -19.90
CA PHE A 8 -2.58 -6.74 -19.01
C PHE A 8 -3.94 -6.09 -19.29
N ARG A 9 -4.99 -6.93 -19.34
CA ARG A 9 -6.38 -6.47 -19.39
C ARG A 9 -6.78 -5.94 -18.02
N LEU A 10 -7.53 -4.84 -18.02
CA LEU A 10 -7.94 -4.16 -16.79
C LEU A 10 -9.16 -4.78 -16.11
N GLY A 11 -9.81 -5.76 -16.75
CA GLY A 11 -10.91 -6.52 -16.17
C GLY A 11 -12.25 -5.82 -16.19
N PHE A 12 -12.51 -4.97 -17.19
CA PHE A 12 -13.81 -4.32 -17.36
C PHE A 12 -14.87 -5.36 -17.73
N HIS A 13 -16.02 -5.29 -17.05
CA HIS A 13 -17.24 -5.99 -17.43
C HIS A 13 -18.24 -5.09 -18.16
N ALA A 14 -18.17 -3.78 -17.90
CA ALA A 14 -18.97 -2.78 -18.61
C ALA A 14 -18.12 -1.55 -18.90
N LEU A 15 -18.17 -1.05 -20.14
CA LEU A 15 -17.46 0.17 -20.52
C LEU A 15 -18.11 1.38 -19.83
N PRO A 16 -17.34 2.21 -19.13
CA PRO A 16 -17.88 3.44 -18.58
C PRO A 16 -18.30 4.36 -19.76
N PRO A 17 -19.37 5.12 -19.59
CA PRO A 17 -19.77 6.07 -20.62
C PRO A 17 -18.66 7.12 -20.83
N LYS A 18 -18.49 7.56 -22.06
CA LYS A 18 -17.54 8.62 -22.41
C LYS A 18 -17.70 9.80 -21.46
N SER A 19 -16.64 10.16 -20.78
CA SER A 19 -16.63 11.23 -19.79
C SER A 19 -15.36 12.05 -19.92
N ALA A 20 -15.49 13.35 -19.64
CA ALA A 20 -14.37 14.25 -19.50
C ALA A 20 -14.56 15.05 -18.22
N THR A 21 -13.76 14.74 -17.20
CA THR A 21 -13.79 15.44 -15.92
C THR A 21 -12.77 16.59 -15.90
N ARG A 22 -13.10 17.67 -15.18
CA ARG A 22 -12.13 18.76 -14.94
C ARG A 22 -11.10 18.33 -13.90
N ASN A 23 -9.86 18.76 -14.12
CA ASN A 23 -8.80 18.54 -13.15
C ASN A 23 -9.08 19.24 -11.82
N LYS A 24 -8.50 18.69 -10.75
CA LYS A 24 -8.66 19.26 -9.41
C LYS A 24 -7.90 20.59 -9.30
N LYS A 25 -8.40 21.50 -8.47
CA LYS A 25 -7.76 22.82 -8.23
C LYS A 25 -6.29 22.68 -7.79
N SER A 26 -5.94 21.60 -7.12
CA SER A 26 -4.55 21.32 -6.70
C SER A 26 -3.60 21.09 -7.88
N ALA A 27 -4.07 20.50 -8.99
CA ALA A 27 -3.29 20.39 -10.21
C ALA A 27 -3.14 21.74 -10.92
N GLU A 28 -4.24 22.50 -11.00
CA GLU A 28 -4.23 23.84 -11.60
C GLU A 28 -3.32 24.82 -10.84
N GLY A 29 -3.25 24.69 -9.50
CA GLY A 29 -2.39 25.49 -8.63
C GLY A 29 -0.91 25.12 -8.65
N LEU A 30 -0.54 23.95 -9.16
CA LEU A 30 0.83 23.45 -9.22
C LEU A 30 1.19 22.93 -10.64
N PRO A 31 1.07 23.79 -11.68
CA PRO A 31 1.21 23.34 -13.07
C PRO A 31 2.59 22.77 -13.39
N ALA A 32 3.66 23.34 -12.82
CA ALA A 32 5.03 22.86 -13.06
C ALA A 32 5.21 21.39 -12.60
N ILE A 33 4.60 21.02 -11.47
CA ILE A 33 4.65 19.64 -10.96
C ILE A 33 3.92 18.68 -11.92
N VAL A 34 2.78 19.11 -12.46
CA VAL A 34 2.04 18.30 -13.43
C VAL A 34 2.84 18.10 -14.73
N GLU A 35 3.43 19.17 -15.24
CA GLU A 35 4.24 19.12 -16.47
C GLU A 35 5.49 18.28 -16.30
N GLU A 36 6.19 18.43 -15.19
CA GLU A 36 7.36 17.61 -14.84
C GLU A 36 6.96 16.12 -14.80
N TYR A 37 5.87 15.78 -14.12
CA TYR A 37 5.38 14.40 -14.03
C TYR A 37 5.04 13.83 -15.40
N LEU A 38 4.22 14.54 -16.21
CA LEU A 38 3.80 14.07 -17.53
C LEU A 38 4.99 13.90 -18.48
N ASN A 39 5.91 14.87 -18.51
CA ASN A 39 7.13 14.79 -19.33
C ASN A 39 8.01 13.61 -18.92
N HIS A 40 8.16 13.39 -17.61
CA HIS A 40 8.93 12.26 -17.08
C HIS A 40 8.30 10.92 -17.48
N GLU A 41 6.99 10.74 -17.31
CA GLU A 41 6.30 9.49 -17.66
C GLU A 41 6.27 9.26 -19.19
N VAL A 42 6.19 10.32 -20.00
CA VAL A 42 6.33 10.24 -21.47
C VAL A 42 7.74 9.79 -21.84
N THR A 43 8.77 10.38 -21.23
CA THR A 43 10.18 10.00 -21.47
C THR A 43 10.42 8.52 -21.13
N LEU A 44 9.77 8.01 -20.08
CA LEU A 44 9.84 6.60 -19.68
C LEU A 44 8.98 5.67 -20.55
N GLY A 45 8.21 6.20 -21.52
CA GLY A 45 7.31 5.41 -22.36
C GLY A 45 6.09 4.85 -21.62
N ARG A 46 5.78 5.36 -20.43
CA ARG A 46 4.64 4.92 -19.58
C ARG A 46 3.37 5.70 -19.88
N VAL A 47 3.49 6.85 -20.51
CA VAL A 47 2.39 7.72 -20.99
C VAL A 47 2.66 8.07 -22.43
N ALA A 48 1.65 8.01 -23.29
CA ALA A 48 1.68 8.51 -24.65
C ALA A 48 1.14 9.94 -24.70
N GLY A 49 1.78 10.79 -25.48
CA GLY A 49 1.42 12.20 -25.66
C GLY A 49 2.65 13.12 -25.63
N PRO A 50 2.45 14.45 -25.73
CA PRO A 50 1.18 15.17 -25.88
C PRO A 50 0.55 15.03 -27.26
N PHE A 51 -0.78 14.93 -27.33
CA PHE A 51 -1.54 14.96 -28.58
C PHE A 51 -2.47 16.18 -28.61
N SER A 52 -2.56 16.87 -29.75
CA SER A 52 -3.47 18.02 -29.90
C SER A 52 -4.95 17.62 -30.01
N PHE A 53 -5.21 16.36 -30.37
CA PHE A 53 -6.53 15.76 -30.46
C PHE A 53 -6.58 14.42 -29.75
N PRO A 54 -7.77 13.91 -29.32
CA PRO A 54 -7.88 12.59 -28.75
C PRO A 54 -7.29 11.53 -29.68
N PRO A 55 -6.24 10.79 -29.27
CA PRO A 55 -5.54 9.85 -30.15
C PRO A 55 -6.29 8.52 -30.33
N LEU A 56 -7.29 8.26 -29.50
CA LEU A 56 -8.09 7.05 -29.54
C LEU A 56 -9.58 7.40 -29.61
N PRO A 57 -10.40 6.64 -30.38
CA PRO A 57 -11.85 6.79 -30.34
C PRO A 57 -12.36 6.49 -28.94
N ASP A 58 -13.40 7.19 -28.52
CA ASP A 58 -14.06 7.02 -27.22
C ASP A 58 -13.14 7.13 -25.99
N LEU A 59 -12.08 7.95 -26.10
CA LEU A 59 -11.14 8.20 -25.01
C LEU A 59 -11.88 8.72 -23.77
N HIS A 60 -11.84 7.95 -22.69
CA HIS A 60 -12.35 8.34 -21.39
C HIS A 60 -11.30 9.18 -20.66
N ILE A 61 -11.66 10.40 -20.26
CA ILE A 61 -10.74 11.34 -19.63
C ILE A 61 -11.05 11.45 -18.15
N SER A 62 -10.12 10.98 -17.31
CA SER A 62 -10.18 11.11 -15.86
C SER A 62 -9.47 12.37 -15.38
N SER A 63 -10.00 12.97 -14.30
CA SER A 63 -9.36 14.11 -13.66
C SER A 63 -8.14 13.68 -12.86
N PHE A 64 -7.22 14.59 -12.66
CA PHE A 64 -6.11 14.37 -11.73
C PHE A 64 -5.89 15.56 -10.81
N GLY A 65 -5.17 15.32 -9.73
CA GLY A 65 -4.79 16.30 -8.74
C GLY A 65 -3.36 16.06 -8.24
N VAL A 66 -2.84 17.02 -7.51
CA VAL A 66 -1.52 16.96 -6.88
C VAL A 66 -1.70 16.99 -5.37
N ILE A 67 -1.02 16.08 -4.67
CA ILE A 67 -0.99 16.02 -3.21
C ILE A 67 0.46 15.98 -2.71
N PRO A 68 0.76 16.53 -1.52
CA PRO A 68 2.08 16.38 -0.93
C PRO A 68 2.36 14.92 -0.57
N LYS A 69 3.61 14.49 -0.72
CA LYS A 69 4.05 13.18 -0.21
C LYS A 69 4.17 13.23 1.30
N SER A 70 3.52 12.28 1.98
CA SER A 70 3.61 12.16 3.44
C SER A 70 5.06 11.96 3.88
N GLY A 71 5.50 12.69 4.90
CA GLY A 71 6.85 12.60 5.46
C GLY A 71 7.98 13.14 4.55
N GLN A 72 7.68 13.75 3.40
CA GLN A 72 8.66 14.30 2.48
C GLN A 72 8.29 15.74 2.09
N PRO A 73 8.60 16.74 2.92
CA PRO A 73 8.33 18.14 2.62
C PRO A 73 8.90 18.57 1.25
N GLY A 74 8.11 19.30 0.46
CA GLY A 74 8.49 19.77 -0.87
C GLY A 74 8.37 18.73 -1.99
N LYS A 75 8.05 17.47 -1.68
CA LYS A 75 7.77 16.44 -2.70
C LYS A 75 6.29 16.25 -2.92
N TRP A 76 5.89 16.06 -4.16
CA TRP A 76 4.51 15.97 -4.60
C TRP A 76 4.23 14.62 -5.28
N ARG A 77 2.96 14.23 -5.29
CA ARG A 77 2.46 13.06 -6.02
C ARG A 77 1.28 13.48 -6.86
N LEU A 78 1.31 13.17 -8.15
CA LEU A 78 0.13 13.26 -9.01
C LEU A 78 -0.75 12.04 -8.75
N ILE A 79 -2.04 12.26 -8.59
CA ILE A 79 -3.06 11.23 -8.44
C ILE A 79 -4.13 11.39 -9.53
N ILE A 80 -4.43 10.30 -10.23
CA ILE A 80 -5.50 10.22 -11.21
C ILE A 80 -6.73 9.72 -10.49
N ASP A 81 -7.85 10.44 -10.62
CA ASP A 81 -9.11 10.10 -9.98
C ASP A 81 -9.95 9.21 -10.91
N LEU A 82 -9.68 7.92 -10.83
CA LEU A 82 -10.38 6.89 -11.62
C LEU A 82 -11.73 6.48 -11.01
N SER A 83 -12.13 7.12 -9.90
CA SER A 83 -13.44 6.95 -9.25
C SER A 83 -14.31 8.19 -9.30
N ALA A 84 -13.89 9.26 -10.01
CA ALA A 84 -14.68 10.47 -10.15
C ALA A 84 -15.92 10.21 -11.01
N LEU A 85 -17.05 10.82 -10.58
CA LEU A 85 -18.39 10.63 -11.15
C LEU A 85 -18.91 9.21 -10.91
N GLU A 86 -19.46 9.00 -9.71
CA GLU A 86 -20.08 7.75 -9.30
C GLU A 86 -21.05 7.21 -10.38
N GLY A 87 -20.95 5.93 -10.69
CA GLY A 87 -21.69 5.24 -11.74
C GLY A 87 -21.19 5.49 -13.18
N ARG A 88 -20.14 6.31 -13.36
CA ARG A 88 -19.59 6.68 -14.68
C ARG A 88 -18.06 6.69 -14.72
N SER A 89 -17.43 6.31 -13.64
CA SER A 89 -15.97 6.30 -13.52
C SER A 89 -15.37 5.00 -14.09
N VAL A 90 -14.06 5.05 -14.32
CA VAL A 90 -13.33 3.87 -14.78
C VAL A 90 -13.46 2.71 -13.80
N ASN A 91 -13.36 2.99 -12.49
CA ASN A 91 -13.46 1.96 -11.46
C ASN A 91 -14.86 1.35 -11.31
N ASP A 92 -15.92 2.03 -11.74
CA ASP A 92 -17.29 1.49 -11.71
C ASP A 92 -17.48 0.35 -12.70
N GLY A 93 -16.70 0.32 -13.78
CA GLY A 93 -16.69 -0.76 -14.76
C GLY A 93 -15.89 -2.01 -14.34
N ILE A 94 -15.24 -2.00 -13.17
CA ILE A 94 -14.42 -3.10 -12.67
C ILE A 94 -15.09 -3.69 -11.41
N ASP A 95 -15.47 -4.96 -11.49
CA ASP A 95 -16.07 -5.66 -10.37
C ASP A 95 -15.03 -5.90 -9.25
N PRO A 96 -15.25 -5.37 -8.03
CA PRO A 96 -14.31 -5.52 -6.92
C PRO A 96 -14.11 -6.97 -6.48
N ASP A 97 -15.12 -7.84 -6.65
CA ASP A 97 -15.07 -9.23 -6.18
C ASP A 97 -14.09 -10.06 -7.00
N ASN A 98 -13.90 -9.71 -8.28
CA ASN A 98 -12.94 -10.36 -9.17
C ASN A 98 -11.49 -9.93 -8.94
N PHE A 99 -11.25 -8.87 -8.16
CA PHE A 99 -9.92 -8.28 -7.92
C PHE A 99 -9.61 -8.15 -6.42
N SER A 100 -10.24 -9.00 -5.61
CA SER A 100 -9.95 -9.08 -4.18
C SER A 100 -8.62 -9.79 -3.93
N LEU A 101 -7.81 -9.27 -3.01
CA LEU A 101 -6.52 -9.82 -2.60
C LEU A 101 -6.51 -10.18 -1.12
N GLN A 102 -5.79 -11.24 -0.82
CA GLN A 102 -5.44 -11.58 0.56
C GLN A 102 -3.97 -11.25 0.79
N TYR A 103 -3.72 -10.17 1.49
CA TYR A 103 -2.36 -9.76 1.81
C TYR A 103 -1.78 -10.54 2.97
N ILE A 104 -0.46 -10.76 2.93
CA ILE A 104 0.29 -11.25 4.09
C ILE A 104 0.14 -10.29 5.27
N LYS A 105 0.22 -10.83 6.47
CA LYS A 105 0.17 -10.08 7.73
C LYS A 105 1.54 -10.09 8.41
N VAL A 106 1.73 -9.20 9.35
CA VAL A 106 2.93 -9.20 10.20
C VAL A 106 3.11 -10.56 10.91
N ASP A 107 1.99 -11.21 11.28
CA ASP A 107 2.00 -12.53 11.93
C ASP A 107 2.59 -13.62 11.01
N ASP A 108 2.41 -13.51 9.68
CA ASP A 108 3.01 -14.45 8.71
C ASP A 108 4.53 -14.28 8.66
N VAL A 109 5.00 -13.04 8.72
CA VAL A 109 6.43 -12.73 8.80
C VAL A 109 7.03 -13.23 10.11
N ILE A 110 6.37 -12.98 11.25
CA ILE A 110 6.78 -13.49 12.57
C ILE A 110 6.86 -15.01 12.53
N THR A 111 5.89 -15.68 11.92
CA THR A 111 5.88 -17.15 11.78
C THR A 111 7.04 -17.63 10.92
N MET A 112 7.32 -16.98 9.81
CA MET A 112 8.46 -17.32 8.94
C MET A 112 9.79 -17.17 9.68
N VAL A 113 10.00 -16.03 10.35
CA VAL A 113 11.24 -15.71 11.07
C VAL A 113 11.40 -16.61 12.31
N GLY A 114 10.32 -16.84 13.06
CA GLY A 114 10.33 -17.68 14.24
C GLY A 114 10.75 -19.15 13.96
N ARG A 115 10.39 -19.69 12.79
CA ARG A 115 10.81 -21.03 12.34
C ARG A 115 12.32 -21.15 12.09
N LEU A 116 13.00 -20.03 11.83
CA LEU A 116 14.44 -19.99 11.55
C LEU A 116 15.27 -19.90 12.85
N GLY A 117 14.63 -19.63 13.99
CA GLY A 117 15.25 -19.56 15.30
C GLY A 117 15.53 -18.13 15.79
N VAL A 118 15.92 -18.06 17.07
CA VAL A 118 16.30 -16.81 17.74
C VAL A 118 17.53 -16.21 17.06
N GLY A 119 17.48 -14.91 16.75
CA GLY A 119 18.56 -14.22 16.06
C GLY A 119 18.56 -14.40 14.54
N ALA A 120 17.50 -14.98 13.95
CA ALA A 120 17.35 -15.08 12.50
C ALA A 120 17.47 -13.71 11.84
N LEU A 121 18.16 -13.65 10.69
CA LEU A 121 18.39 -12.44 9.96
C LEU A 121 17.25 -12.19 8.97
N MET A 122 16.83 -10.95 8.86
CA MET A 122 15.77 -10.48 7.96
C MET A 122 16.34 -9.49 6.95
N ALA A 123 15.80 -9.51 5.73
CA ALA A 123 16.05 -8.51 4.73
C ALA A 123 14.77 -8.19 3.96
N LYS A 124 14.69 -6.99 3.40
CA LYS A 124 13.57 -6.57 2.55
C LYS A 124 14.05 -5.82 1.32
N PHE A 125 13.24 -5.81 0.28
CA PHE A 125 13.45 -5.03 -0.93
C PHE A 125 12.10 -4.60 -1.53
N ASP A 126 12.09 -3.47 -2.23
CA ASP A 126 10.87 -2.81 -2.74
C ASP A 126 11.01 -2.57 -4.24
N VAL A 127 9.98 -2.89 -5.01
CA VAL A 127 9.97 -2.68 -6.45
C VAL A 127 9.69 -1.21 -6.77
N LEU A 128 10.64 -0.55 -7.40
CA LEU A 128 10.53 0.85 -7.76
C LEU A 128 9.38 1.08 -8.74
N SER A 129 8.45 1.97 -8.37
CA SER A 129 7.30 2.33 -9.22
C SER A 129 6.44 1.14 -9.66
N ALA A 130 6.31 0.13 -8.82
CA ALA A 130 5.65 -1.17 -9.03
C ALA A 130 4.62 -1.23 -10.17
N PHE A 131 3.46 -0.59 -10.01
CA PHE A 131 2.39 -0.60 -11.02
C PHE A 131 2.84 -0.01 -12.36
N ARG A 132 3.71 1.00 -12.34
CA ARG A 132 4.19 1.68 -13.55
C ARG A 132 5.14 0.85 -14.42
N ASN A 133 5.55 -0.34 -13.95
CA ASN A 133 6.31 -1.32 -14.74
C ASN A 133 5.39 -2.30 -15.51
N VAL A 134 4.09 -2.22 -15.31
CA VAL A 134 3.12 -3.18 -15.86
C VAL A 134 2.41 -2.56 -17.06
N PRO A 135 2.64 -3.07 -18.30
CA PRO A 135 2.02 -2.53 -19.49
C PRO A 135 0.54 -2.88 -19.58
N ILE A 136 -0.26 -1.94 -20.07
CA ILE A 136 -1.69 -2.11 -20.31
C ILE A 136 -1.92 -2.64 -21.73
N HIS A 137 -2.82 -3.62 -21.85
CA HIS A 137 -3.24 -4.15 -23.13
C HIS A 137 -3.81 -3.03 -24.03
N PRO A 138 -3.42 -2.92 -25.31
CA PRO A 138 -3.85 -1.85 -26.21
C PRO A 138 -5.37 -1.61 -26.26
N ALA A 139 -6.16 -2.69 -26.18
CA ALA A 139 -7.63 -2.62 -26.21
C ALA A 139 -8.24 -1.85 -25.01
N ASP A 140 -7.52 -1.70 -23.90
CA ASP A 140 -8.04 -1.03 -22.68
C ASP A 140 -7.49 0.40 -22.50
N ARG A 141 -6.54 0.84 -23.32
CA ARG A 141 -5.87 2.15 -23.20
C ARG A 141 -6.82 3.33 -23.38
N HIS A 142 -7.90 3.18 -24.18
CA HIS A 142 -8.90 4.22 -24.38
C HIS A 142 -9.65 4.61 -23.08
N LEU A 143 -9.54 3.82 -22.02
CA LEU A 143 -10.15 4.08 -20.71
C LEU A 143 -9.30 4.98 -19.81
N LEU A 144 -8.02 5.20 -20.16
CA LEU A 144 -7.04 5.85 -19.30
C LEU A 144 -6.47 7.15 -19.90
N GLY A 145 -7.38 7.98 -20.40
CA GLY A 145 -7.06 9.30 -20.92
C GLY A 145 -6.90 10.35 -19.84
N MET A 146 -6.00 11.29 -20.10
CA MET A 146 -5.78 12.50 -19.30
C MET A 146 -5.80 13.70 -20.22
N LYS A 147 -6.19 14.87 -19.70
CA LYS A 147 -6.15 16.14 -20.45
C LYS A 147 -5.47 17.22 -19.63
N TRP A 148 -4.45 17.87 -20.21
CA TRP A 148 -3.73 18.97 -19.59
C TRP A 148 -3.43 20.09 -20.58
N ARG A 149 -3.87 21.32 -20.26
CA ARG A 149 -3.62 22.54 -21.07
C ARG A 149 -3.90 22.35 -22.58
N GLY A 150 -5.04 21.73 -22.89
CA GLY A 150 -5.45 21.48 -24.26
C GLY A 150 -4.93 20.20 -24.88
N ASN A 151 -3.84 19.63 -24.37
CA ASN A 151 -3.24 18.39 -24.85
C ASN A 151 -3.85 17.14 -24.17
N TYR A 152 -3.84 16.04 -24.91
CA TYR A 152 -4.32 14.74 -24.47
C TYR A 152 -3.13 13.79 -24.22
N TYR A 153 -3.29 12.94 -23.23
CA TYR A 153 -2.32 11.92 -22.82
C TYR A 153 -3.06 10.62 -22.58
N VAL A 154 -2.38 9.49 -22.74
CA VAL A 154 -2.93 8.15 -22.50
C VAL A 154 -1.96 7.34 -21.68
N ASP A 155 -2.41 6.78 -20.58
CA ASP A 155 -1.59 5.84 -19.78
C ASP A 155 -1.37 4.54 -20.56
N LEU A 156 -0.12 4.11 -20.62
CA LEU A 156 0.33 2.85 -21.22
C LEU A 156 0.73 1.82 -20.19
N ALA A 157 0.91 2.26 -18.94
CA ALA A 157 1.23 1.42 -17.79
C ALA A 157 0.18 1.59 -16.69
N LEU A 158 0.03 0.60 -15.78
CA LEU A 158 -0.98 0.60 -14.74
C LEU A 158 -0.90 1.89 -13.89
N PRO A 159 -1.98 2.68 -13.80
CA PRO A 159 -2.03 3.87 -12.97
C PRO A 159 -2.32 3.51 -11.51
N PHE A 160 -1.83 4.36 -10.60
CA PHE A 160 -2.28 4.33 -9.21
C PHE A 160 -3.76 4.75 -9.13
N GLY A 161 -4.51 4.07 -8.26
CA GLY A 161 -5.95 4.34 -8.06
C GLY A 161 -6.87 3.50 -8.95
N LEU A 162 -6.35 2.71 -9.89
CA LEU A 162 -7.15 1.73 -10.62
C LEU A 162 -7.50 0.55 -9.70
N ARG A 163 -8.77 0.15 -9.67
CA ARG A 163 -9.30 -0.89 -8.77
C ARG A 163 -8.61 -2.24 -8.95
N SER A 164 -8.33 -2.63 -10.19
CA SER A 164 -7.67 -3.91 -10.52
C SER A 164 -6.14 -3.86 -10.44
N ALA A 165 -5.52 -2.68 -10.34
CA ALA A 165 -4.05 -2.56 -10.39
C ALA A 165 -3.33 -3.35 -9.29
N PRO A 166 -3.78 -3.39 -8.02
CA PRO A 166 -3.14 -4.21 -7.00
C PRO A 166 -3.14 -5.68 -7.36
N PHE A 167 -4.26 -6.23 -7.81
CA PHE A 167 -4.39 -7.64 -8.19
C PHE A 167 -3.50 -8.01 -9.39
N ILE A 168 -3.45 -7.14 -10.41
CA ILE A 168 -2.63 -7.36 -11.59
C ILE A 168 -1.14 -7.36 -11.20
N PHE A 169 -0.72 -6.40 -10.38
CA PHE A 169 0.66 -6.35 -9.92
C PHE A 169 1.01 -7.52 -9.00
N ASP A 170 0.12 -7.90 -8.09
CA ASP A 170 0.30 -9.04 -7.20
C ASP A 170 0.53 -10.35 -7.96
N SER A 171 -0.12 -10.49 -9.13
CA SER A 171 0.12 -11.63 -10.02
C SER A 171 1.57 -11.67 -10.55
N ILE A 172 2.18 -10.51 -10.77
CA ILE A 172 3.59 -10.40 -11.17
C ILE A 172 4.49 -10.66 -9.96
N ALA A 173 4.18 -10.07 -8.80
CA ALA A 173 4.92 -10.28 -7.57
C ALA A 173 4.91 -11.77 -7.16
N SER A 174 3.76 -12.44 -7.28
CA SER A 174 3.62 -13.88 -7.07
C SER A 174 4.47 -14.70 -8.04
N LEU A 175 4.57 -14.28 -9.30
CA LEU A 175 5.45 -14.93 -10.27
C LEU A 175 6.93 -14.76 -9.90
N VAL A 176 7.33 -13.56 -9.47
CA VAL A 176 8.70 -13.30 -8.98
C VAL A 176 9.00 -14.15 -7.75
N GLU A 177 8.08 -14.21 -6.78
CA GLU A 177 8.21 -15.07 -5.61
C GLU A 177 8.34 -16.55 -6.02
N TRP A 178 7.52 -17.01 -6.95
CA TRP A 178 7.58 -18.38 -7.46
C TRP A 178 8.95 -18.68 -8.12
N ILE A 179 9.47 -17.78 -8.97
CA ILE A 179 10.78 -17.94 -9.61
C ILE A 179 11.88 -18.03 -8.55
N LEU A 180 11.89 -17.11 -7.59
CA LEU A 180 12.89 -17.08 -6.51
C LEU A 180 12.85 -18.37 -5.68
N ARG A 181 11.66 -18.85 -5.33
CA ARG A 181 11.50 -20.07 -4.54
C ARG A 181 11.89 -21.33 -5.29
N HIS A 182 11.44 -21.50 -6.53
CA HIS A 182 11.58 -22.77 -7.27
C HIS A 182 12.86 -22.87 -8.07
N ASN A 183 13.31 -21.78 -8.69
CA ASN A 183 14.50 -21.79 -9.53
C ASN A 183 15.78 -21.45 -8.77
N TYR A 184 15.66 -20.65 -7.70
CA TYR A 184 16.80 -20.16 -6.94
C TYR A 184 16.81 -20.61 -5.47
N HIS A 185 15.83 -21.45 -5.07
CA HIS A 185 15.74 -22.06 -3.73
C HIS A 185 15.67 -21.07 -2.56
N VAL A 186 15.15 -19.87 -2.80
CA VAL A 186 14.88 -18.87 -1.75
C VAL A 186 13.62 -19.28 -0.99
N SER A 187 13.76 -20.17 0.01
CA SER A 187 12.62 -20.80 0.71
C SER A 187 11.85 -19.86 1.63
N SER A 188 12.57 -18.94 2.31
CA SER A 188 12.00 -17.98 3.26
C SER A 188 11.78 -16.64 2.57
N LEU A 189 10.69 -16.52 1.84
CA LEU A 189 10.33 -15.34 1.07
C LEU A 189 8.83 -15.10 1.16
N LEU A 190 8.43 -13.85 1.38
CA LEU A 190 7.05 -13.37 1.37
C LEU A 190 7.00 -12.05 0.60
N HIS A 191 5.84 -11.70 0.05
CA HIS A 191 5.63 -10.36 -0.52
C HIS A 191 4.30 -9.74 -0.07
N TYR A 192 4.30 -8.42 0.02
CA TYR A 192 3.13 -7.59 0.20
C TYR A 192 3.14 -6.54 -0.91
N LEU A 193 2.49 -6.86 -2.04
CA LEU A 193 2.59 -6.06 -3.27
C LEU A 193 4.06 -5.87 -3.70
N ASP A 194 4.54 -4.64 -3.64
CA ASP A 194 5.90 -4.21 -4.01
C ASP A 194 6.96 -4.47 -2.93
N ASP A 195 6.56 -4.68 -1.68
CA ASP A 195 7.46 -4.99 -0.57
C ASP A 195 7.73 -6.50 -0.48
N PHE A 196 8.95 -6.93 -0.69
CA PHE A 196 9.40 -8.33 -0.51
C PHE A 196 10.22 -8.46 0.76
N ILE A 197 10.02 -9.58 1.48
CA ILE A 197 10.67 -9.88 2.74
C ILE A 197 11.29 -11.26 2.65
N THR A 198 12.59 -11.37 2.94
CA THR A 198 13.30 -12.65 3.05
C THR A 198 13.99 -12.79 4.39
N ALA A 199 14.27 -14.04 4.79
CA ALA A 199 14.97 -14.32 6.03
C ALA A 199 15.91 -15.52 5.88
N GLY A 200 16.85 -15.64 6.83
CA GLY A 200 17.77 -16.76 6.94
C GLY A 200 18.10 -17.07 8.39
N PRO A 201 18.61 -18.29 8.69
CA PRO A 201 19.01 -18.66 10.04
C PRO A 201 20.06 -17.70 10.64
N PRO A 202 20.17 -17.63 11.98
CA PRO A 202 21.23 -16.87 12.63
C PRO A 202 22.62 -17.40 12.21
N GLU A 203 23.60 -16.52 12.20
CA GLU A 203 25.01 -16.85 11.89
C GLU A 203 25.23 -17.55 10.52
N SER A 204 24.26 -17.38 9.59
CA SER A 204 24.26 -18.01 8.27
C SER A 204 24.30 -16.95 7.16
N PRO A 205 24.98 -17.21 6.03
CA PRO A 205 24.97 -16.34 4.87
C PRO A 205 23.64 -16.38 4.07
N VAL A 206 22.70 -17.23 4.45
CA VAL A 206 21.46 -17.50 3.67
C VAL A 206 20.66 -16.22 3.42
N CYS A 207 20.47 -15.36 4.41
CA CYS A 207 19.73 -14.12 4.24
C CYS A 207 20.39 -13.16 3.24
N SER A 208 21.73 -13.01 3.31
CA SER A 208 22.52 -12.22 2.35
C SER A 208 22.44 -12.80 0.94
N TYR A 209 22.55 -14.13 0.84
CA TYR A 209 22.43 -14.84 -0.44
C TYR A 209 21.04 -14.63 -1.06
N ASN A 210 19.99 -14.79 -0.27
CA ASN A 210 18.61 -14.58 -0.71
C ASN A 210 18.39 -13.16 -1.25
N LEU A 211 18.85 -12.14 -0.51
CA LEU A 211 18.72 -10.74 -0.93
C LEU A 211 19.49 -10.47 -2.22
N ALA A 212 20.76 -10.90 -2.31
CA ALA A 212 21.58 -10.73 -3.50
C ALA A 212 20.97 -11.44 -4.72
N THR A 213 20.48 -12.66 -4.53
CA THR A 213 19.78 -13.44 -5.56
C THR A 213 18.51 -12.71 -6.04
N ALA A 214 17.72 -12.19 -5.12
CA ALA A 214 16.50 -11.43 -5.47
C ALA A 214 16.82 -10.18 -6.27
N ILE A 215 17.84 -9.41 -5.88
CA ILE A 215 18.31 -8.22 -6.62
C ILE A 215 18.71 -8.60 -8.04
N ASN A 216 19.53 -9.65 -8.21
CA ASN A 216 19.99 -10.11 -9.52
C ASN A 216 18.83 -10.59 -10.40
N VAL A 217 17.91 -11.37 -9.85
CA VAL A 217 16.73 -11.89 -10.58
C VAL A 217 15.79 -10.75 -10.98
N CYS A 218 15.49 -9.81 -10.09
CA CYS A 218 14.68 -8.66 -10.43
C CYS A 218 15.33 -7.81 -11.53
N SER A 219 16.64 -7.58 -11.47
CA SER A 219 17.40 -6.90 -12.52
C SER A 219 17.30 -7.65 -13.86
N TYR A 220 17.50 -8.96 -13.86
CA TYR A 220 17.37 -9.80 -15.05
C TYR A 220 15.97 -9.77 -15.67
N LEU A 221 14.94 -9.73 -14.82
CA LEU A 221 13.52 -9.64 -15.24
C LEU A 221 13.10 -8.23 -15.67
N GLY A 222 13.99 -7.22 -15.54
CA GLY A 222 13.66 -5.83 -15.85
C GLY A 222 12.76 -5.16 -14.82
N LEU A 223 12.71 -5.67 -13.59
CA LEU A 223 11.98 -5.07 -12.48
C LEU A 223 12.95 -4.23 -11.62
N PRO A 224 12.94 -2.89 -11.74
CA PRO A 224 13.84 -2.04 -10.98
C PRO A 224 13.48 -2.07 -9.49
N LEU A 225 14.50 -2.20 -8.63
CA LEU A 225 14.34 -2.09 -7.18
C LEU A 225 14.68 -0.68 -6.70
N HIS A 226 14.07 -0.27 -5.59
CA HIS A 226 14.35 1.01 -4.95
C HIS A 226 15.64 0.90 -4.12
N PRO A 227 16.76 1.59 -4.49
CA PRO A 227 18.04 1.37 -3.82
C PRO A 227 18.00 1.62 -2.31
N ASP A 228 17.32 2.71 -1.90
CA ASP A 228 17.26 3.14 -0.50
C ASP A 228 16.28 2.32 0.36
N LYS A 229 15.58 1.34 -0.25
CA LYS A 229 14.63 0.46 0.44
C LYS A 229 15.04 -1.01 0.40
N CYS A 230 16.23 -1.30 -0.09
CA CYS A 230 16.87 -2.60 0.08
C CYS A 230 17.63 -2.59 1.40
N GLU A 231 17.07 -3.22 2.41
CA GLU A 231 17.58 -3.19 3.78
C GLU A 231 17.87 -4.60 4.31
N GLY A 232 18.89 -4.72 5.15
CA GLY A 232 19.32 -5.98 5.75
C GLY A 232 20.54 -6.58 5.05
N PRO A 233 20.98 -7.76 5.52
CA PRO A 233 20.45 -8.58 6.63
C PRO A 233 20.58 -7.93 8.00
N SER A 234 19.54 -8.06 8.81
CA SER A 234 19.53 -7.55 10.18
C SER A 234 18.62 -8.42 11.05
N SER A 235 18.96 -8.58 12.35
CA SER A 235 18.07 -9.19 13.33
C SER A 235 16.91 -8.27 13.77
N SER A 236 17.03 -6.97 13.53
CA SER A 236 15.97 -6.00 13.79
C SER A 236 15.67 -5.22 12.53
N LEU A 237 14.41 -5.21 12.09
CA LEU A 237 14.00 -4.58 10.83
C LEU A 237 12.54 -4.10 10.89
N VAL A 238 12.27 -2.94 10.29
CA VAL A 238 10.89 -2.44 10.13
C VAL A 238 10.24 -3.09 8.91
N ILE A 239 9.24 -3.94 9.16
CA ILE A 239 8.50 -4.70 8.15
C ILE A 239 7.01 -4.36 8.26
N LEU A 240 6.38 -4.00 7.14
CA LEU A 240 4.98 -3.55 7.09
C LEU A 240 4.66 -2.47 8.15
N GLY A 241 5.67 -1.66 8.47
CA GLY A 241 5.57 -0.57 9.42
C GLY A 241 5.59 -0.95 10.90
N ILE A 242 5.95 -2.19 11.21
CA ILE A 242 6.21 -2.74 12.56
C ILE A 242 7.68 -3.13 12.62
N GLU A 243 8.38 -2.73 13.65
CA GLU A 243 9.76 -3.16 13.92
C GLU A 243 9.73 -4.55 14.58
N LEU A 244 10.37 -5.51 13.93
CA LEU A 244 10.52 -6.88 14.42
C LEU A 244 11.96 -7.08 14.88
N ASP A 245 12.16 -7.68 16.05
CA ASP A 245 13.46 -8.06 16.58
C ASP A 245 13.46 -9.57 16.87
N SER A 246 14.27 -10.29 16.11
CA SER A 246 14.35 -11.75 16.19
C SER A 246 15.19 -12.25 17.38
N VAL A 247 16.06 -11.42 17.96
CA VAL A 247 16.86 -11.76 19.13
C VAL A 247 15.99 -11.74 20.39
N THR A 248 15.26 -10.63 20.58
CA THR A 248 14.36 -10.46 21.72
C THR A 248 12.98 -11.07 21.49
N GLN A 249 12.69 -11.51 20.25
CA GLN A 249 11.39 -12.02 19.81
C GLN A 249 10.24 -11.06 20.10
N THR A 250 10.45 -9.79 19.77
CA THR A 250 9.53 -8.71 20.03
C THR A 250 9.11 -7.99 18.75
N ALA A 251 7.92 -7.41 18.82
CA ALA A 251 7.38 -6.51 17.83
C ALA A 251 7.03 -5.17 18.49
N ARG A 252 7.34 -4.06 17.82
CA ARG A 252 7.05 -2.73 18.34
C ARG A 252 6.60 -1.76 17.25
N LEU A 253 5.85 -0.75 17.64
CA LEU A 253 5.66 0.42 16.79
C LEU A 253 6.96 1.23 16.79
N PRO A 254 7.49 1.62 15.61
CA PRO A 254 8.56 2.60 15.55
C PRO A 254 8.21 3.85 16.36
N GLU A 255 9.18 4.43 17.08
CA GLU A 255 8.93 5.54 18.02
C GLU A 255 8.22 6.74 17.35
N THR A 256 8.58 7.02 16.10
CA THR A 256 7.92 8.06 15.30
C THR A 256 6.43 7.80 15.12
N LYS A 257 6.03 6.55 14.86
CA LYS A 257 4.62 6.17 14.72
C LYS A 257 3.88 6.16 16.06
N LEU A 258 4.55 5.72 17.12
CA LEU A 258 3.99 5.72 18.46
C LEU A 258 3.71 7.15 18.93
N SER A 259 4.66 8.08 18.73
CA SER A 259 4.50 9.49 19.06
C SER A 259 3.38 10.15 18.23
N GLN A 260 3.30 9.86 16.93
CA GLN A 260 2.22 10.34 16.08
C GLN A 260 0.85 9.81 16.53
N LEU A 261 0.77 8.54 16.93
CA LEU A 261 -0.47 7.94 17.43
C LEU A 261 -0.90 8.61 18.75
N ARG A 262 0.01 8.83 19.69
CA ARG A 262 -0.27 9.54 20.94
C ARG A 262 -0.83 10.95 20.67
N ALA A 263 -0.16 11.72 19.80
CA ALA A 263 -0.61 13.05 19.41
C ALA A 263 -2.00 13.04 18.73
N LEU A 264 -2.25 12.05 17.87
CA LEU A 264 -3.54 11.85 17.22
C LEU A 264 -4.66 11.60 18.24
N LEU A 265 -4.43 10.71 19.20
CA LEU A 265 -5.42 10.40 20.25
C LEU A 265 -5.70 11.61 21.15
N ASP A 266 -4.69 12.41 21.47
CA ASP A 266 -4.87 13.64 22.23
C ASP A 266 -5.68 14.69 21.47
N HIS A 267 -5.44 14.81 20.17
CA HIS A 267 -6.28 15.66 19.31
C HIS A 267 -7.75 15.24 19.34
N TRP A 268 -8.02 13.93 19.30
CA TRP A 268 -9.40 13.40 19.31
C TRP A 268 -10.08 13.52 20.68
N ALA A 269 -9.33 13.59 21.77
CA ALA A 269 -9.91 13.66 23.13
C ALA A 269 -10.81 14.88 23.33
N ASN A 270 -10.50 16.01 22.70
CA ASN A 270 -11.23 17.26 22.84
C ASN A 270 -12.29 17.48 21.75
N ARG A 271 -12.40 16.58 20.78
CA ARG A 271 -13.37 16.70 19.68
C ARG A 271 -14.77 16.26 20.15
N GLN A 272 -15.78 16.92 19.63
CA GLN A 272 -17.19 16.56 19.85
C GLN A 272 -17.85 16.01 18.60
N TRP A 273 -17.37 16.40 17.43
CA TRP A 273 -17.91 16.05 16.11
C TRP A 273 -16.81 15.53 15.21
N CYS A 274 -17.14 14.65 14.29
CA CYS A 274 -16.21 14.21 13.25
C CYS A 274 -16.93 13.95 11.93
N ARG A 275 -16.17 14.02 10.83
CA ARG A 275 -16.60 13.54 9.51
C ARG A 275 -16.24 12.06 9.37
N ARG A 276 -16.92 11.38 8.46
CA ARG A 276 -16.69 9.96 8.19
C ARG A 276 -15.23 9.66 7.87
N SER A 277 -14.62 10.42 6.94
CA SER A 277 -13.23 10.22 6.53
C SER A 277 -12.21 10.39 7.67
N GLU A 278 -12.48 11.30 8.61
CA GLU A 278 -11.63 11.48 9.78
C GLU A 278 -11.70 10.26 10.72
N LEU A 279 -12.90 9.73 10.94
CA LEU A 279 -13.08 8.53 11.75
C LEU A 279 -12.48 7.29 11.09
N GLU A 280 -12.65 7.12 9.77
CA GLU A 280 -12.01 6.05 8.99
C GLU A 280 -10.48 6.12 9.11
N SER A 281 -9.91 7.33 9.05
CA SER A 281 -8.47 7.54 9.25
C SER A 281 -8.00 7.15 10.65
N LEU A 282 -8.71 7.58 11.70
CA LEU A 282 -8.39 7.19 13.08
C LEU A 282 -8.43 5.66 13.24
N ILE A 283 -9.48 5.02 12.78
CA ILE A 283 -9.66 3.57 12.85
C ILE A 283 -8.49 2.88 12.12
N GLY A 284 -8.06 3.39 10.97
CA GLY A 284 -6.90 2.86 10.23
C GLY A 284 -5.62 2.89 11.05
N HIS A 285 -5.33 4.01 11.73
CA HIS A 285 -4.15 4.12 12.62
C HIS A 285 -4.22 3.16 13.80
N LEU A 286 -5.42 3.02 14.42
CA LEU A 286 -5.62 2.11 15.55
C LEU A 286 -5.53 0.64 15.11
N HIS A 287 -6.06 0.28 13.94
CA HIS A 287 -5.90 -1.07 13.37
C HIS A 287 -4.43 -1.40 13.10
N HIS A 288 -3.65 -0.44 12.61
CA HIS A 288 -2.22 -0.63 12.43
C HIS A 288 -1.52 -0.87 13.77
N ALA A 289 -1.82 -0.05 14.79
CA ALA A 289 -1.27 -0.22 16.14
C ALA A 289 -1.70 -1.53 16.80
N ALA A 290 -2.92 -1.99 16.56
CA ALA A 290 -3.47 -3.24 17.10
C ALA A 290 -2.78 -4.50 16.54
N LYS A 291 -1.87 -4.37 15.58
CA LYS A 291 -0.96 -5.47 15.17
C LYS A 291 0.02 -5.83 16.29
N VAL A 292 0.37 -4.88 17.14
CA VAL A 292 1.26 -5.07 18.30
C VAL A 292 0.54 -4.83 19.63
N VAL A 293 -0.52 -4.04 19.66
CA VAL A 293 -1.36 -3.83 20.85
C VAL A 293 -2.57 -4.76 20.76
N TRP A 294 -2.38 -6.03 21.11
CA TRP A 294 -3.41 -7.07 20.95
C TRP A 294 -4.77 -6.73 21.59
N PRO A 295 -4.84 -6.23 22.85
CA PRO A 295 -6.11 -5.85 23.47
C PRO A 295 -6.82 -4.72 22.73
N GLY A 296 -6.07 -3.88 22.02
CA GLY A 296 -6.59 -2.73 21.27
C GLY A 296 -7.65 -3.08 20.23
N ARG A 297 -7.61 -4.31 19.67
CA ARG A 297 -8.62 -4.79 18.71
C ARG A 297 -10.05 -4.68 19.25
N THR A 298 -10.24 -4.96 20.53
CA THR A 298 -11.52 -4.86 21.20
C THR A 298 -12.03 -3.41 21.25
N PHE A 299 -11.13 -2.47 21.50
CA PHE A 299 -11.42 -1.05 21.67
C PHE A 299 -11.40 -0.25 20.34
N ILE A 300 -11.55 -0.93 19.21
CA ILE A 300 -11.81 -0.33 17.89
C ILE A 300 -13.23 -0.64 17.44
N ARG A 301 -13.81 -1.73 17.94
CA ARG A 301 -15.10 -2.24 17.44
C ARG A 301 -16.23 -1.21 17.52
N ARG A 302 -16.36 -0.51 18.64
CA ARG A 302 -17.40 0.51 18.81
C ARG A 302 -17.17 1.74 17.93
N MET A 303 -15.90 2.08 17.64
CA MET A 303 -15.56 3.12 16.67
C MET A 303 -15.98 2.72 15.24
N ILE A 304 -15.78 1.44 14.86
CA ILE A 304 -16.26 0.90 13.58
C ILE A 304 -17.79 0.97 13.50
N ASN A 305 -18.48 0.56 14.58
CA ASN A 305 -19.94 0.61 14.62
C ASN A 305 -20.46 2.06 14.44
N LEU A 306 -19.71 3.06 14.90
CA LEU A 306 -20.08 4.45 14.73
C LEU A 306 -20.08 4.90 13.25
N LEU A 307 -19.33 4.22 12.36
CA LEU A 307 -19.33 4.49 10.92
C LEU A 307 -20.71 4.26 10.28
N SER A 308 -21.52 3.33 10.82
CA SER A 308 -22.88 3.08 10.31
C SER A 308 -23.86 4.21 10.61
N CYS A 309 -23.52 5.11 11.53
CA CYS A 309 -24.37 6.26 11.87
C CYS A 309 -24.28 7.41 10.84
N PHE A 310 -23.32 7.36 9.92
CA PHE A 310 -23.20 8.37 8.88
C PHE A 310 -24.20 8.10 7.74
N ARG A 311 -25.22 8.96 7.62
CA ARG A 311 -26.20 8.95 6.51
C ARG A 311 -25.62 9.59 5.25
N ASP A 312 -24.78 10.60 5.42
CA ASP A 312 -24.06 11.30 4.34
C ASP A 312 -22.58 11.38 4.70
N ARG A 313 -21.71 11.14 3.71
CA ARG A 313 -20.25 11.19 3.88
C ARG A 313 -19.73 12.56 4.35
N ASN A 314 -20.39 13.64 3.95
CA ASN A 314 -19.96 15.00 4.23
C ASN A 314 -20.57 15.57 5.53
N HIS A 315 -21.66 14.95 6.04
CA HIS A 315 -22.32 15.45 7.24
C HIS A 315 -21.58 14.95 8.50
N PRO A 316 -21.14 15.84 9.41
CA PRO A 316 -20.48 15.42 10.64
C PRO A 316 -21.48 14.82 11.63
N ILE A 317 -21.01 13.82 12.40
CA ILE A 317 -21.79 13.25 13.51
C ILE A 317 -21.15 13.56 14.85
N ARG A 318 -21.96 13.53 15.90
CA ARG A 318 -21.51 13.70 17.29
C ARG A 318 -20.88 12.40 17.78
N LEU A 319 -19.72 12.51 18.43
CA LEU A 319 -19.04 11.39 19.08
C LEU A 319 -19.81 10.97 20.33
N ASN A 320 -20.19 9.69 20.40
CA ASN A 320 -20.97 9.12 21.50
C ASN A 320 -20.09 8.70 22.69
N LEU A 321 -20.72 8.28 23.79
CA LEU A 321 -20.03 7.85 25.01
C LEU A 321 -19.14 6.62 24.76
N GLU A 322 -19.61 5.66 23.97
CA GLU A 322 -18.87 4.41 23.68
C GLU A 322 -17.57 4.69 22.96
N PHE A 323 -17.59 5.59 21.96
CA PHE A 323 -16.38 6.07 21.31
C PHE A 323 -15.39 6.68 22.32
N ARG A 324 -15.90 7.50 23.25
CA ARG A 324 -15.06 8.17 24.27
C ARG A 324 -14.41 7.19 25.23
N LEU A 325 -15.15 6.13 25.62
CA LEU A 325 -14.61 5.06 26.47
C LEU A 325 -13.47 4.32 25.78
N ASP A 326 -13.63 3.96 24.49
CA ASP A 326 -12.59 3.30 23.72
C ASP A 326 -11.37 4.21 23.50
N LEU A 327 -11.60 5.47 23.18
CA LEU A 327 -10.54 6.45 23.04
C LEU A 327 -9.73 6.64 24.34
N THR A 328 -10.44 6.71 25.48
CA THR A 328 -9.83 6.84 26.80
C THR A 328 -8.97 5.62 27.12
N TRP A 329 -9.46 4.41 26.81
CA TRP A 329 -8.68 3.19 26.98
C TRP A 329 -7.38 3.24 26.17
N TRP A 330 -7.43 3.58 24.89
CA TRP A 330 -6.24 3.72 24.05
C TRP A 330 -5.24 4.72 24.60
N ARG A 331 -5.72 5.88 25.05
CA ARG A 331 -4.85 6.92 25.63
C ARG A 331 -4.17 6.44 26.91
N GLN A 332 -4.93 5.86 27.84
CA GLN A 332 -4.41 5.36 29.10
C GLN A 332 -3.42 4.22 28.90
N PHE A 333 -3.76 3.27 28.02
CA PHE A 333 -2.89 2.14 27.72
C PHE A 333 -1.55 2.60 27.13
N LEU A 334 -1.55 3.48 26.14
CA LEU A 334 -0.31 3.96 25.50
C LEU A 334 0.55 4.84 26.41
N LEU A 335 0.02 5.40 27.49
CA LEU A 335 0.83 6.14 28.48
C LEU A 335 1.72 5.20 29.29
N SER A 336 1.23 4.01 29.65
CA SER A 336 1.93 3.05 30.48
C SER A 336 2.65 1.95 29.67
N TRP A 337 2.29 1.78 28.38
CA TRP A 337 2.87 0.76 27.53
C TRP A 337 4.27 1.17 27.05
N ASN A 338 5.23 0.27 27.20
CA ASN A 338 6.62 0.46 26.80
C ASN A 338 6.86 0.39 25.28
N GLY A 339 5.82 0.27 24.46
CA GLY A 339 5.91 0.18 23.00
C GLY A 339 6.24 -1.19 22.43
N VAL A 340 6.42 -2.21 23.27
CA VAL A 340 6.91 -3.54 22.90
C VAL A 340 5.89 -4.62 23.22
N SER A 341 5.76 -5.59 22.33
CA SER A 341 4.98 -6.82 22.52
C SER A 341 5.79 -8.03 22.10
N PHE A 342 5.70 -9.13 22.84
CA PHE A 342 6.34 -10.38 22.48
C PHE A 342 5.61 -11.07 21.33
N TRP A 343 6.35 -11.80 20.52
CA TRP A 343 5.76 -12.61 19.46
C TRP A 343 4.87 -13.71 20.05
N LEU A 344 3.65 -13.82 19.53
CA LEU A 344 2.81 -14.97 19.78
C LEU A 344 3.12 -16.03 18.71
N TYR A 345 4.11 -16.86 18.96
CA TYR A 345 4.46 -17.97 18.08
C TYR A 345 3.91 -19.29 18.63
N PRO A 346 2.93 -19.94 17.97
CA PRO A 346 2.30 -21.15 18.48
C PRO A 346 3.25 -22.35 18.70
N GLY A 347 4.42 -22.32 18.05
CA GLY A 347 5.44 -23.38 18.17
C GLY A 347 6.37 -23.27 19.37
N LEU A 348 6.32 -22.16 20.13
CA LEU A 348 7.21 -21.95 21.30
C LEU A 348 6.53 -22.26 22.64
N SER A 349 5.29 -22.69 22.66
CA SER A 349 4.68 -23.25 23.87
C SER A 349 5.21 -24.66 24.11
N GLN A 350 6.46 -24.80 24.53
CA GLN A 350 6.85 -25.96 25.29
C GLN A 350 6.11 -25.87 26.64
N PRO A 351 5.39 -26.92 27.05
CA PRO A 351 4.85 -26.95 28.40
C PRO A 351 6.05 -26.82 29.37
N ALA A 352 5.95 -25.84 30.28
CA ALA A 352 6.92 -25.73 31.34
C ALA A 352 7.01 -27.14 32.00
N SER A 353 8.17 -27.77 31.92
CA SER A 353 8.44 -28.97 32.68
C SER A 353 8.35 -28.60 34.14
N VAL A 354 7.33 -29.10 34.82
CA VAL A 354 7.12 -29.03 36.26
C VAL A 354 8.21 -29.83 36.96
#